data_039769437a387e35ac01014537031921
#
_entry.id   039769437a387e35ac01014537031921
#
_cell.length_a   1.000
_cell.length_b   1.000
_cell.length_c   1.000
_cell.angle_alpha   90.00
_cell.angle_beta   90.00
_cell.angle_gamma   90.00
#
_symmetry.space_group_name_H-M   'P 1'
#
loop_
_entity.id
_entity.type
_entity.pdbx_description
1 polymer ?
#
loop_
_entity_poly.entity_id
_entity_poly.type
_entity_poly.pdbx_seq_one_letter_code
_entity_poly.pdbx_strand_id
1 'polypeptide(L)'
;MIGLLAAIASAHGAAAADGKSASGLSRFLAIAEARSGAASPHLLPLLDRLAGAQFDDGALADAASSRRRALKIALRAYGGDSTNVANAMVALADIEVLRHRYTDAEPLLTAALPVLEARSGDDNPALAMPVAALARIALARGDIPAAEAWALRANALMARRPAIQSSEPIRALGAVYAEEQRFDDGERVFRTALARDRQRHGAASTETARSLAQLANLLLRSERFGEALPMIEQAIEIDQQRLGPTHPLIADDFADLGLIYAGLNRDGDAAAALYFAVDVLNRGAGQETSRVAYAELELAPILRRLGETDDAEAAFKDAKRILDAASNDERQHERQI
;
A
#
# COMPACT_ATOMS: atom_id res chain seq x y z
N MET A 1 32.80 7.85 -37.70
CA MET A 1 32.31 6.50 -37.32
C MET A 1 32.04 6.36 -35.82
N ILE A 2 32.90 6.89 -34.94
CA ILE A 2 32.73 6.81 -33.47
C ILE A 2 31.48 7.59 -32.97
N GLY A 3 31.17 8.76 -33.58
CA GLY A 3 29.98 9.53 -33.19
C GLY A 3 28.64 8.88 -33.55
N LEU A 4 28.59 8.10 -34.62
CA LEU A 4 27.37 7.38 -35.03
C LEU A 4 27.08 6.19 -34.12
N LEU A 5 28.11 5.48 -33.65
CA LEU A 5 27.98 4.38 -32.70
C LEU A 5 27.59 4.88 -31.30
N ALA A 6 28.08 6.03 -30.86
CA ALA A 6 27.68 6.66 -29.61
C ALA A 6 26.21 7.16 -29.66
N ALA A 7 25.76 7.71 -30.78
CA ALA A 7 24.37 8.11 -30.97
C ALA A 7 23.42 6.90 -31.03
N ILE A 8 23.83 5.80 -31.65
CA ILE A 8 23.05 4.54 -31.67
C ILE A 8 22.99 3.92 -30.27
N ALA A 9 24.10 3.90 -29.54
CA ALA A 9 24.13 3.39 -28.16
C ALA A 9 23.29 4.24 -27.20
N SER A 10 23.35 5.57 -27.32
CA SER A 10 22.50 6.49 -26.53
C SER A 10 21.01 6.37 -26.90
N ALA A 11 20.68 6.19 -28.18
CA ALA A 11 19.31 5.99 -28.62
C ALA A 11 18.75 4.63 -28.15
N HIS A 12 19.55 3.56 -28.15
CA HIS A 12 19.17 2.26 -27.60
C HIS A 12 19.04 2.29 -26.05
N GLY A 13 19.92 3.02 -25.36
CA GLY A 13 19.85 3.24 -23.93
C GLY A 13 18.62 4.08 -23.53
N ALA A 14 18.33 5.14 -24.27
CA ALA A 14 17.15 5.96 -24.07
C ALA A 14 15.84 5.19 -24.37
N ALA A 15 15.79 4.42 -25.45
CA ALA A 15 14.65 3.58 -25.79
C ALA A 15 14.42 2.44 -24.76
N ALA A 16 15.50 1.88 -24.20
CA ALA A 16 15.40 0.86 -23.14
C ALA A 16 14.95 1.47 -21.79
N ALA A 17 15.36 2.70 -21.49
CA ALA A 17 14.88 3.45 -20.32
C ALA A 17 13.43 3.89 -20.51
N ASP A 18 13.07 4.37 -21.71
CA ASP A 18 11.70 4.77 -22.07
C ASP A 18 10.72 3.56 -22.01
N GLY A 19 11.17 2.36 -22.34
CA GLY A 19 10.39 1.13 -22.25
C GLY A 19 10.17 0.60 -20.81
N LYS A 20 10.75 1.25 -19.80
CA LYS A 20 10.55 0.91 -18.37
C LYS A 20 9.82 2.01 -17.61
N SER A 21 9.89 3.27 -18.05
CA SER A 21 9.19 4.38 -17.44
C SER A 21 7.69 4.33 -17.69
N ALA A 22 6.88 4.87 -16.77
CA ALA A 22 5.42 4.96 -16.95
C ALA A 22 5.05 5.74 -18.21
N SER A 23 5.77 6.83 -18.52
CA SER A 23 5.55 7.64 -19.73
C SER A 23 5.86 6.87 -21.02
N GLY A 24 6.94 6.11 -21.04
CA GLY A 24 7.31 5.27 -22.19
C GLY A 24 6.33 4.12 -22.39
N LEU A 25 5.93 3.44 -21.31
CA LEU A 25 4.93 2.37 -21.35
C LEU A 25 3.56 2.90 -21.81
N SER A 26 3.17 4.11 -21.43
CA SER A 26 1.93 4.75 -21.90
C SER A 26 1.95 4.99 -23.41
N ARG A 27 3.09 5.43 -23.96
CA ARG A 27 3.25 5.56 -25.43
C ARG A 27 3.17 4.22 -26.15
N PHE A 28 3.82 3.18 -25.61
CA PHE A 28 3.73 1.82 -26.17
C PHE A 28 2.30 1.28 -26.10
N LEU A 29 1.57 1.57 -25.03
CA LEU A 29 0.17 1.20 -24.88
C LEU A 29 -0.67 1.86 -25.98
N ALA A 30 -0.52 3.16 -26.21
CA ALA A 30 -1.24 3.89 -27.27
C ALA A 30 -0.97 3.30 -28.68
N ILE A 31 0.28 2.93 -28.99
CA ILE A 31 0.65 2.28 -30.25
C ILE A 31 0.01 0.88 -30.37
N ALA A 32 0.03 0.10 -29.29
CA ALA A 32 -0.58 -1.23 -29.26
C ALA A 32 -2.11 -1.14 -29.44
N GLU A 33 -2.76 -0.17 -28.81
CA GLU A 33 -4.19 0.10 -28.95
C GLU A 33 -4.59 0.47 -30.38
N ALA A 34 -3.81 1.33 -31.03
CA ALA A 34 -4.06 1.69 -32.42
C ALA A 34 -3.97 0.49 -33.37
N ARG A 35 -3.18 -0.55 -33.02
CA ARG A 35 -2.99 -1.75 -33.82
C ARG A 35 -4.01 -2.86 -33.55
N SER A 36 -4.33 -3.07 -32.28
CA SER A 36 -5.14 -4.23 -31.82
C SER A 36 -6.52 -3.87 -31.29
N GLY A 37 -6.80 -2.57 -31.12
CA GLY A 37 -8.01 -2.04 -30.49
C GLY A 37 -7.85 -1.92 -28.97
N ALA A 38 -8.56 -0.92 -28.39
CA ALA A 38 -8.46 -0.53 -26.98
C ALA A 38 -8.96 -1.60 -25.97
N ALA A 39 -9.69 -2.61 -26.43
CA ALA A 39 -10.20 -3.72 -25.62
C ALA A 39 -9.51 -5.05 -25.89
N SER A 40 -8.38 -5.05 -26.60
CA SER A 40 -7.65 -6.27 -26.96
C SER A 40 -7.00 -6.93 -25.74
N PRO A 41 -7.13 -8.26 -25.54
CA PRO A 41 -6.43 -8.99 -24.48
C PRO A 41 -4.92 -8.92 -24.57
N HIS A 42 -4.37 -8.64 -25.76
CA HIS A 42 -2.92 -8.44 -25.95
C HIS A 42 -2.35 -7.23 -25.19
N LEU A 43 -3.22 -6.31 -24.71
CA LEU A 43 -2.82 -5.16 -23.91
C LEU A 43 -2.57 -5.51 -22.44
N LEU A 44 -3.07 -6.66 -21.95
CA LEU A 44 -3.00 -7.03 -20.53
C LEU A 44 -1.57 -7.02 -19.95
N PRO A 45 -0.56 -7.65 -20.60
CA PRO A 45 0.81 -7.61 -20.07
C PRO A 45 1.41 -6.20 -20.06
N LEU A 46 1.01 -5.34 -20.99
CA LEU A 46 1.50 -3.97 -21.06
C LEU A 46 0.84 -3.08 -20.00
N LEU A 47 -0.44 -3.26 -19.76
CA LEU A 47 -1.17 -2.59 -18.66
C LEU A 47 -0.63 -3.00 -17.29
N ASP A 48 -0.24 -4.28 -17.14
CA ASP A 48 0.38 -4.78 -15.92
C ASP A 48 1.73 -4.11 -15.65
N ARG A 49 2.59 -4.03 -16.68
CA ARG A 49 3.88 -3.32 -16.60
C ARG A 49 3.71 -1.83 -16.36
N LEU A 50 2.73 -1.20 -17.00
CA LEU A 50 2.43 0.22 -16.81
C LEU A 50 1.99 0.49 -15.36
N ALA A 51 1.10 -0.33 -14.82
CA ALA A 51 0.68 -0.22 -13.41
C ALA A 51 1.86 -0.39 -12.44
N GLY A 52 2.79 -1.31 -12.72
CA GLY A 52 4.01 -1.46 -11.93
C GLY A 52 4.89 -0.21 -11.97
N ALA A 53 5.15 0.35 -13.17
CA ALA A 53 5.95 1.57 -13.30
C ALA A 53 5.27 2.78 -12.63
N GLN A 54 3.94 2.89 -12.73
CA GLN A 54 3.18 3.94 -12.06
C GLN A 54 3.24 3.79 -10.52
N PHE A 55 3.25 2.55 -10.03
CA PHE A 55 3.46 2.27 -8.62
C PHE A 55 4.86 2.72 -8.16
N ASP A 56 5.90 2.37 -8.91
CA ASP A 56 7.29 2.75 -8.61
C ASP A 56 7.48 4.28 -8.64
N ASP A 57 6.73 4.98 -9.50
CA ASP A 57 6.69 6.45 -9.60
C ASP A 57 5.81 7.09 -8.47
N GLY A 58 5.19 6.31 -7.59
CA GLY A 58 4.27 6.79 -6.55
C GLY A 58 2.88 7.21 -7.06
N ALA A 59 2.59 7.04 -8.35
CA ALA A 59 1.32 7.38 -8.98
C ALA A 59 0.26 6.28 -8.72
N LEU A 60 -0.07 6.04 -7.44
CA LEU A 60 -0.95 4.93 -7.03
C LEU A 60 -2.35 4.99 -7.66
N ALA A 61 -2.88 6.19 -7.89
CA ALA A 61 -4.19 6.37 -8.53
C ALA A 61 -4.17 5.93 -10.00
N ASP A 62 -3.08 6.25 -10.72
CA ASP A 62 -2.89 5.85 -12.11
C ASP A 62 -2.64 4.33 -12.21
N ALA A 63 -1.87 3.76 -11.28
CA ALA A 63 -1.66 2.32 -11.18
C ALA A 63 -3.00 1.58 -11.00
N ALA A 64 -3.86 2.05 -10.09
CA ALA A 64 -5.21 1.50 -9.91
C ALA A 64 -6.07 1.64 -11.18
N SER A 65 -5.98 2.77 -11.87
CA SER A 65 -6.70 3.00 -13.14
C SER A 65 -6.26 2.01 -14.22
N SER A 66 -4.94 1.78 -14.36
CA SER A 66 -4.37 0.81 -15.29
C SER A 66 -4.81 -0.62 -14.95
N ARG A 67 -4.81 -1.01 -13.66
CA ARG A 67 -5.31 -2.31 -13.19
C ARG A 67 -6.82 -2.48 -13.42
N ARG A 68 -7.62 -1.44 -13.15
CA ARG A 68 -9.08 -1.47 -13.41
C ARG A 68 -9.39 -1.63 -14.90
N ARG A 69 -8.60 -1.00 -15.76
CA ARG A 69 -8.71 -1.19 -17.19
C ARG A 69 -8.33 -2.61 -17.62
N ALA A 70 -7.25 -3.17 -17.06
CA ALA A 70 -6.86 -4.56 -17.31
C ALA A 70 -7.96 -5.53 -16.89
N LEU A 71 -8.55 -5.35 -15.71
CA LEU A 71 -9.69 -6.15 -15.23
C LEU A 71 -10.88 -6.08 -16.20
N LYS A 72 -11.24 -4.88 -16.70
CA LYS A 72 -12.34 -4.72 -17.67
C LYS A 72 -12.09 -5.47 -18.99
N ILE A 73 -10.85 -5.48 -19.46
CA ILE A 73 -10.45 -6.24 -20.66
C ILE A 73 -10.50 -7.75 -20.35
N ALA A 74 -9.97 -8.19 -19.22
CA ALA A 74 -9.98 -9.59 -18.83
C ALA A 74 -11.40 -10.15 -18.69
N LEU A 75 -12.32 -9.40 -18.06
CA LEU A 75 -13.74 -9.77 -17.94
C LEU A 75 -14.39 -10.02 -19.30
N ARG A 76 -14.13 -9.15 -20.28
CA ARG A 76 -14.69 -9.30 -21.63
C ARG A 76 -14.09 -10.47 -22.40
N ALA A 77 -12.80 -10.74 -22.18
CA ALA A 77 -12.05 -11.75 -22.94
C ALA A 77 -12.24 -13.18 -22.38
N TYR A 78 -12.34 -13.32 -21.07
CA TYR A 78 -12.26 -14.63 -20.40
C TYR A 78 -13.49 -15.01 -19.58
N GLY A 79 -14.43 -14.07 -19.34
CA GLY A 79 -15.59 -14.29 -18.48
C GLY A 79 -15.27 -14.24 -16.98
N GLY A 80 -16.29 -14.03 -16.13
CA GLY A 80 -16.14 -13.79 -14.69
C GLY A 80 -15.47 -14.91 -13.91
N ASP A 81 -15.73 -16.16 -14.28
CA ASP A 81 -15.24 -17.37 -13.57
C ASP A 81 -13.82 -17.80 -13.98
N SER A 82 -13.10 -16.93 -14.67
CA SER A 82 -11.74 -17.19 -15.13
C SER A 82 -10.70 -16.83 -14.08
N THR A 83 -9.68 -17.69 -13.91
CA THR A 83 -8.50 -17.38 -13.06
C THR A 83 -7.76 -16.12 -13.52
N ASN A 84 -7.78 -15.79 -14.81
CA ASN A 84 -7.20 -14.55 -15.32
C ASN A 84 -7.94 -13.33 -14.76
N VAL A 85 -9.26 -13.41 -14.67
CA VAL A 85 -10.09 -12.34 -14.08
C VAL A 85 -9.87 -12.27 -12.57
N ALA A 86 -9.89 -13.40 -11.88
CA ALA A 86 -9.62 -13.44 -10.44
C ALA A 86 -8.24 -12.86 -10.09
N ASN A 87 -7.20 -13.19 -10.85
CA ASN A 87 -5.87 -12.61 -10.65
C ASN A 87 -5.85 -11.09 -10.93
N ALA A 88 -6.58 -10.62 -11.93
CA ALA A 88 -6.71 -9.19 -12.21
C ALA A 88 -7.47 -8.45 -11.09
N MET A 89 -8.47 -9.09 -10.47
CA MET A 89 -9.18 -8.58 -9.29
C MET A 89 -8.24 -8.45 -8.10
N VAL A 90 -7.44 -9.49 -7.79
CA VAL A 90 -6.43 -9.45 -6.72
C VAL A 90 -5.43 -8.34 -6.98
N ALA A 91 -4.88 -8.23 -8.19
CA ALA A 91 -3.90 -7.21 -8.54
C ALA A 91 -4.44 -5.77 -8.42
N LEU A 92 -5.73 -5.53 -8.70
CA LEU A 92 -6.37 -4.24 -8.44
C LEU A 92 -6.57 -4.02 -6.94
N ALA A 93 -7.07 -5.03 -6.22
CA ALA A 93 -7.31 -4.96 -4.79
C ALA A 93 -6.02 -4.64 -4.00
N ASP A 94 -4.87 -5.21 -4.39
CA ASP A 94 -3.58 -4.92 -3.76
C ASP A 94 -3.25 -3.42 -3.81
N ILE A 95 -3.48 -2.76 -4.95
CA ILE A 95 -3.27 -1.31 -5.08
C ILE A 95 -4.31 -0.52 -4.27
N GLU A 96 -5.59 -0.92 -4.29
CA GLU A 96 -6.64 -0.22 -3.53
C GLU A 96 -6.41 -0.36 -2.01
N VAL A 97 -5.89 -1.49 -1.53
CA VAL A 97 -5.48 -1.67 -0.12
C VAL A 97 -4.33 -0.73 0.25
N LEU A 98 -3.33 -0.55 -0.62
CA LEU A 98 -2.23 0.39 -0.40
C LEU A 98 -2.68 1.87 -0.43
N ARG A 99 -3.78 2.14 -1.12
CA ARG A 99 -4.45 3.45 -1.14
C ARG A 99 -5.44 3.64 0.02
N HIS A 100 -5.58 2.67 0.92
CA HIS A 100 -6.57 2.60 1.99
C HIS A 100 -8.03 2.65 1.50
N ARG A 101 -8.28 2.28 0.23
CA ARG A 101 -9.63 2.20 -0.34
C ARG A 101 -10.21 0.80 -0.13
N TYR A 102 -10.48 0.48 1.12
CA TYR A 102 -10.90 -0.87 1.54
C TYR A 102 -12.27 -1.26 1.00
N THR A 103 -13.19 -0.31 0.86
CA THR A 103 -14.51 -0.52 0.25
C THR A 103 -14.44 -0.92 -1.22
N ASP A 104 -13.42 -0.46 -1.95
CA ASP A 104 -13.20 -0.86 -3.34
C ASP A 104 -12.45 -2.21 -3.44
N ALA A 105 -11.56 -2.51 -2.49
CA ALA A 105 -10.73 -3.71 -2.51
C ALA A 105 -11.48 -4.98 -2.06
N GLU A 106 -12.32 -4.89 -1.04
CA GLU A 106 -13.00 -6.05 -0.45
C GLU A 106 -13.88 -6.83 -1.44
N PRO A 107 -14.76 -6.20 -2.24
CA PRO A 107 -15.56 -6.91 -3.22
C PRO A 107 -14.73 -7.66 -4.26
N LEU A 108 -13.59 -7.09 -4.65
CA LEU A 108 -12.67 -7.72 -5.62
C LEU A 108 -12.08 -9.01 -5.05
N LEU A 109 -11.60 -8.99 -3.82
CA LEU A 109 -11.02 -10.16 -3.16
C LEU A 109 -12.07 -11.22 -2.85
N THR A 110 -13.24 -10.81 -2.38
CA THR A 110 -14.36 -11.70 -2.06
C THR A 110 -14.88 -12.42 -3.32
N ALA A 111 -14.89 -11.73 -4.47
CA ALA A 111 -15.26 -12.35 -5.73
C ALA A 111 -14.14 -13.24 -6.32
N ALA A 112 -12.87 -12.85 -6.16
CA ALA A 112 -11.74 -13.59 -6.72
C ALA A 112 -11.47 -14.89 -5.97
N LEU A 113 -11.59 -14.89 -4.62
CA LEU A 113 -11.17 -16.01 -3.78
C LEU A 113 -11.86 -17.33 -4.12
N PRO A 114 -13.20 -17.43 -4.26
CA PRO A 114 -13.87 -18.67 -4.62
C PRO A 114 -13.43 -19.23 -5.99
N VAL A 115 -13.17 -18.34 -6.97
CA VAL A 115 -12.68 -18.75 -8.29
C VAL A 115 -11.28 -19.36 -8.21
N LEU A 116 -10.40 -18.76 -7.42
CA LEU A 116 -9.03 -19.25 -7.21
C LEU A 116 -9.05 -20.58 -6.43
N GLU A 117 -9.86 -20.69 -5.39
CA GLU A 117 -10.05 -21.91 -4.59
C GLU A 117 -10.56 -23.08 -5.45
N ALA A 118 -11.59 -22.86 -6.25
CA ALA A 118 -12.15 -23.90 -7.11
C ALA A 118 -11.16 -24.43 -8.14
N ARG A 119 -10.18 -23.61 -8.54
CA ARG A 119 -9.17 -24.00 -9.55
C ARG A 119 -7.90 -24.58 -8.97
N SER A 120 -7.48 -24.13 -7.81
CA SER A 120 -6.18 -24.46 -7.23
C SER A 120 -6.27 -25.25 -5.93
N GLY A 121 -7.47 -25.45 -5.40
CA GLY A 121 -7.74 -25.95 -4.05
C GLY A 121 -7.68 -24.83 -3.01
N ASP A 122 -8.49 -24.94 -1.99
CA ASP A 122 -8.62 -24.02 -0.86
C ASP A 122 -7.37 -23.97 0.05
N ASP A 123 -6.52 -24.97 -0.09
CA ASP A 123 -5.24 -25.14 0.61
C ASP A 123 -4.02 -24.60 -0.17
N ASN A 124 -4.22 -23.98 -1.32
CA ASN A 124 -3.12 -23.50 -2.14
C ASN A 124 -2.40 -22.30 -1.49
N PRO A 125 -1.09 -22.38 -1.25
CA PRO A 125 -0.32 -21.27 -0.69
C PRO A 125 -0.38 -19.94 -1.47
N ALA A 126 -0.70 -19.96 -2.75
CA ALA A 126 -0.89 -18.75 -3.55
C ALA A 126 -2.07 -17.89 -3.06
N LEU A 127 -3.02 -18.48 -2.33
CA LEU A 127 -4.14 -17.76 -1.71
C LEU A 127 -3.72 -16.97 -0.46
N ALA A 128 -2.53 -17.20 0.09
CA ALA A 128 -2.11 -16.57 1.34
C ALA A 128 -2.08 -15.04 1.26
N MET A 129 -1.67 -14.47 0.12
CA MET A 129 -1.61 -13.01 -0.08
C MET A 129 -3.01 -12.37 -0.15
N PRO A 130 -3.95 -12.80 -1.01
CA PRO A 130 -5.29 -12.23 -1.04
C PRO A 130 -6.04 -12.46 0.29
N VAL A 131 -5.81 -13.58 0.98
CA VAL A 131 -6.38 -13.82 2.31
C VAL A 131 -5.79 -12.88 3.37
N ALA A 132 -4.48 -12.60 3.33
CA ALA A 132 -3.87 -11.61 4.23
C ALA A 132 -4.38 -10.18 3.96
N ALA A 133 -4.68 -9.85 2.70
CA ALA A 133 -5.29 -8.57 2.35
C ALA A 133 -6.72 -8.45 2.94
N LEU A 134 -7.51 -9.52 2.94
CA LEU A 134 -8.82 -9.55 3.62
C LEU A 134 -8.69 -9.34 5.13
N ALA A 135 -7.65 -9.90 5.78
CA ALA A 135 -7.38 -9.64 7.20
C ALA A 135 -7.13 -8.15 7.46
N ARG A 136 -6.35 -7.48 6.61
CA ARG A 136 -6.09 -6.03 6.73
C ARG A 136 -7.35 -5.20 6.53
N ILE A 137 -8.20 -5.58 5.59
CA ILE A 137 -9.49 -4.90 5.35
C ILE A 137 -10.41 -5.06 6.56
N ALA A 138 -10.52 -6.27 7.11
CA ALA A 138 -11.33 -6.54 8.30
C ALA A 138 -10.82 -5.72 9.51
N LEU A 139 -9.49 -5.64 9.70
CA LEU A 139 -8.89 -4.77 10.73
C LEU A 139 -9.28 -3.30 10.54
N ALA A 140 -9.16 -2.78 9.33
CA ALA A 140 -9.49 -1.39 9.04
C ALA A 140 -10.98 -1.06 9.27
N ARG A 141 -11.86 -2.08 9.23
CA ARG A 141 -13.29 -1.97 9.57
C ARG A 141 -13.60 -2.20 11.05
N GLY A 142 -12.59 -2.53 11.85
CA GLY A 142 -12.76 -2.86 13.26
C GLY A 142 -13.37 -4.25 13.51
N ASP A 143 -13.48 -5.11 12.49
CA ASP A 143 -13.93 -6.51 12.62
C ASP A 143 -12.76 -7.41 13.02
N ILE A 144 -12.38 -7.33 14.29
CA ILE A 144 -11.22 -8.04 14.83
C ILE A 144 -11.37 -9.57 14.72
N PRO A 145 -12.56 -10.18 15.02
CA PRO A 145 -12.74 -11.62 14.86
C PRO A 145 -12.54 -12.10 13.41
N ALA A 146 -13.08 -11.37 12.43
CA ALA A 146 -12.87 -11.72 11.03
C ALA A 146 -11.40 -11.52 10.62
N ALA A 147 -10.75 -10.46 11.09
CA ALA A 147 -9.34 -10.20 10.82
C ALA A 147 -8.44 -11.32 11.36
N GLU A 148 -8.67 -11.79 12.59
CA GLU A 148 -7.93 -12.89 13.17
C GLU A 148 -8.13 -14.18 12.36
N ALA A 149 -9.36 -14.52 12.02
CA ALA A 149 -9.67 -15.72 11.23
C ALA A 149 -8.95 -15.71 9.86
N TRP A 150 -8.99 -14.60 9.16
CA TRP A 150 -8.29 -14.43 7.88
C TRP A 150 -6.77 -14.47 8.04
N ALA A 151 -6.21 -13.81 9.06
CA ALA A 151 -4.77 -13.81 9.32
C ALA A 151 -4.24 -15.20 9.66
N LEU A 152 -4.95 -15.95 10.50
CA LEU A 152 -4.60 -17.34 10.83
C LEU A 152 -4.66 -18.24 9.59
N ARG A 153 -5.70 -18.10 8.76
CA ARG A 153 -5.82 -18.81 7.48
C ARG A 153 -4.64 -18.49 6.55
N ALA A 154 -4.31 -17.23 6.37
CA ALA A 154 -3.19 -16.81 5.54
C ALA A 154 -1.85 -17.42 6.00
N ASN A 155 -1.61 -17.43 7.31
CA ASN A 155 -0.42 -18.06 7.89
C ASN A 155 -0.40 -19.58 7.70
N ALA A 156 -1.52 -20.27 7.87
CA ALA A 156 -1.63 -21.71 7.65
C ALA A 156 -1.35 -22.07 6.18
N LEU A 157 -1.87 -21.31 5.23
CA LEU A 157 -1.59 -21.47 3.81
C LEU A 157 -0.09 -21.28 3.50
N MET A 158 0.54 -20.24 4.05
CA MET A 158 1.95 -19.96 3.84
C MET A 158 2.85 -21.05 4.44
N ALA A 159 2.50 -21.63 5.57
CA ALA A 159 3.27 -22.69 6.23
C ALA A 159 3.41 -23.96 5.38
N ARG A 160 2.48 -24.22 4.45
CA ARG A 160 2.51 -25.39 3.55
C ARG A 160 3.56 -25.31 2.46
N ARG A 161 4.09 -24.11 2.17
CA ARG A 161 5.13 -23.93 1.14
C ARG A 161 6.22 -22.97 1.60
N PRO A 162 7.15 -23.45 2.43
CA PRO A 162 8.22 -22.61 3.01
C PRO A 162 9.08 -21.88 1.97
N ALA A 163 9.08 -22.34 0.71
CA ALA A 163 9.81 -21.71 -0.38
C ALA A 163 9.17 -20.38 -0.87
N ILE A 164 7.85 -20.19 -0.69
CA ILE A 164 7.13 -18.92 -1.00
C ILE A 164 6.93 -18.19 0.32
N GLN A 165 7.99 -17.53 0.79
CA GLN A 165 7.96 -16.96 2.14
C GLN A 165 7.75 -15.43 2.07
N SER A 166 6.53 -14.98 1.77
CA SER A 166 6.14 -13.61 2.10
C SER A 166 5.94 -13.48 3.62
N SER A 167 6.38 -12.38 4.20
CA SER A 167 6.09 -12.06 5.60
C SER A 167 4.73 -11.37 5.79
N GLU A 168 4.01 -11.08 4.71
CA GLU A 168 2.72 -10.38 4.78
C GLU A 168 1.68 -11.11 5.64
N PRO A 169 1.46 -12.44 5.51
CA PRO A 169 0.54 -13.17 6.39
C PRO A 169 0.93 -13.09 7.87
N ILE A 170 2.23 -13.13 8.16
CA ILE A 170 2.75 -13.00 9.53
C ILE A 170 2.47 -11.59 10.05
N ARG A 171 2.74 -10.56 9.23
CA ARG A 171 2.48 -9.16 9.59
C ARG A 171 1.00 -8.88 9.81
N ALA A 172 0.12 -9.47 9.00
CA ALA A 172 -1.33 -9.34 9.20
C ALA A 172 -1.74 -9.88 10.59
N LEU A 173 -1.19 -11.03 11.02
CA LEU A 173 -1.45 -11.57 12.35
C LEU A 173 -0.89 -10.66 13.46
N GLY A 174 0.31 -10.10 13.27
CA GLY A 174 0.89 -9.14 14.21
C GLY A 174 0.02 -7.88 14.38
N ALA A 175 -0.57 -7.40 13.30
CA ALA A 175 -1.48 -6.25 13.33
C ALA A 175 -2.78 -6.59 14.11
N VAL A 176 -3.32 -7.80 13.97
CA VAL A 176 -4.46 -8.27 14.79
C VAL A 176 -4.10 -8.24 16.27
N TYR A 177 -2.97 -8.81 16.66
CA TYR A 177 -2.53 -8.80 18.05
C TYR A 177 -2.32 -7.39 18.61
N ALA A 178 -1.86 -6.46 17.77
CA ALA A 178 -1.74 -5.05 18.16
C ALA A 178 -3.11 -4.41 18.45
N GLU A 179 -4.16 -4.72 17.65
CA GLU A 179 -5.52 -4.26 17.92
C GLU A 179 -6.13 -4.87 19.19
N GLU A 180 -5.82 -6.13 19.45
CA GLU A 180 -6.22 -6.82 20.69
C GLU A 180 -5.40 -6.40 21.92
N GLN A 181 -4.46 -5.45 21.77
CA GLN A 181 -3.50 -5.03 22.80
C GLN A 181 -2.61 -6.18 23.34
N ARG A 182 -2.47 -7.25 22.57
CA ARG A 182 -1.59 -8.37 22.84
C ARG A 182 -0.17 -8.06 22.35
N PHE A 183 0.42 -7.01 22.92
CA PHE A 183 1.67 -6.43 22.42
C PHE A 183 2.85 -7.41 22.41
N ASP A 184 2.97 -8.29 23.41
CA ASP A 184 4.03 -9.30 23.46
C ASP A 184 3.92 -10.33 22.32
N ASP A 185 2.70 -10.79 22.01
CA ASP A 185 2.44 -11.69 20.90
C ASP A 185 2.72 -11.00 19.56
N GLY A 186 2.26 -9.76 19.40
CA GLY A 186 2.49 -8.94 18.23
C GLY A 186 4.00 -8.70 18.00
N GLU A 187 4.75 -8.33 19.04
CA GLU A 187 6.18 -8.10 18.96
C GLU A 187 6.93 -9.36 18.51
N ARG A 188 6.63 -10.50 19.08
CA ARG A 188 7.23 -11.78 18.70
C ARG A 188 6.99 -12.09 17.22
N VAL A 189 5.77 -11.83 16.74
CA VAL A 189 5.36 -12.06 15.36
C VAL A 189 6.06 -11.07 14.42
N PHE A 190 6.07 -9.78 14.72
CA PHE A 190 6.76 -8.78 13.88
C PHE A 190 8.28 -8.95 13.86
N ARG A 191 8.92 -9.34 14.96
CA ARG A 191 10.35 -9.68 14.97
C ARG A 191 10.65 -10.90 14.10
N THR A 192 9.74 -11.88 14.07
CA THR A 192 9.87 -13.04 13.17
C THR A 192 9.76 -12.62 11.70
N ALA A 193 8.81 -11.73 11.37
CA ALA A 193 8.68 -11.17 10.03
C ALA A 193 9.94 -10.40 9.62
N LEU A 194 10.43 -9.52 10.48
CA LEU A 194 11.64 -8.72 10.25
C LEU A 194 12.89 -9.59 10.02
N ALA A 195 13.10 -10.62 10.85
CA ALA A 195 14.22 -11.54 10.69
C ALA A 195 14.18 -12.28 9.35
N ARG A 196 12.98 -12.72 8.95
CA ARG A 196 12.74 -13.39 7.67
C ARG A 196 12.99 -12.46 6.48
N ASP A 197 12.47 -11.24 6.53
CA ASP A 197 12.64 -10.26 5.45
C ASP A 197 14.10 -9.86 5.29
N ARG A 198 14.82 -9.61 6.39
CA ARG A 198 16.26 -9.34 6.36
C ARG A 198 17.08 -10.48 5.75
N GLN A 199 16.75 -11.72 6.11
CA GLN A 199 17.46 -12.89 5.59
C GLN A 199 17.20 -13.08 4.08
N ARG A 200 15.99 -12.81 3.61
CA ARG A 200 15.55 -13.12 2.26
C ARG A 200 15.81 -11.99 1.27
N HIS A 201 15.47 -10.78 1.65
CA HIS A 201 15.46 -9.60 0.78
C HIS A 201 16.64 -8.65 1.06
N GLY A 202 17.34 -8.88 2.18
CA GLY A 202 18.42 -8.01 2.64
C GLY A 202 17.95 -6.90 3.58
N ALA A 203 18.90 -6.34 4.32
CA ALA A 203 18.61 -5.34 5.35
C ALA A 203 18.06 -4.01 4.79
N ALA A 204 18.33 -3.70 3.52
CA ALA A 204 17.91 -2.48 2.85
C ALA A 204 16.82 -2.74 1.78
N SER A 205 15.90 -3.66 2.02
CA SER A 205 14.75 -3.92 1.15
C SER A 205 13.48 -3.25 1.68
N THR A 206 12.52 -2.97 0.78
CA THR A 206 11.21 -2.42 1.14
C THR A 206 10.41 -3.37 2.03
N GLU A 207 10.60 -4.68 1.90
CA GLU A 207 10.00 -5.67 2.80
C GLU A 207 10.55 -5.53 4.22
N THR A 208 11.86 -5.31 4.36
CA THR A 208 12.50 -5.07 5.66
C THR A 208 12.02 -3.75 6.26
N ALA A 209 11.94 -2.68 5.47
CA ALA A 209 11.39 -1.40 5.91
C ALA A 209 9.95 -1.55 6.43
N ARG A 210 9.10 -2.24 5.69
CA ARG A 210 7.72 -2.50 6.10
C ARG A 210 7.63 -3.28 7.42
N SER A 211 8.48 -4.29 7.63
CA SER A 211 8.52 -5.02 8.90
C SER A 211 9.03 -4.18 10.06
N LEU A 212 9.98 -3.27 9.80
CA LEU A 212 10.47 -2.29 10.79
C LEU A 212 9.38 -1.30 11.18
N ALA A 213 8.67 -0.72 10.20
CA ALA A 213 7.58 0.24 10.42
C ALA A 213 6.45 -0.39 11.25
N GLN A 214 6.05 -1.63 10.94
CA GLN A 214 5.01 -2.31 11.71
C GLN A 214 5.44 -2.66 13.14
N LEU A 215 6.71 -3.02 13.35
CA LEU A 215 7.24 -3.19 14.70
C LEU A 215 7.29 -1.86 15.46
N ALA A 216 7.69 -0.77 14.79
CA ALA A 216 7.69 0.56 15.36
C ALA A 216 6.28 1.02 15.75
N ASN A 217 5.27 0.79 14.90
CA ASN A 217 3.88 1.11 15.19
C ASN A 217 3.34 0.31 16.41
N LEU A 218 3.68 -0.98 16.53
CA LEU A 218 3.34 -1.76 17.73
C LEU A 218 3.99 -1.16 18.99
N LEU A 219 5.27 -0.78 18.91
CA LEU A 219 6.01 -0.17 20.02
C LEU A 219 5.45 1.21 20.38
N LEU A 220 5.04 2.01 19.37
CA LEU A 220 4.32 3.27 19.56
C LEU A 220 3.02 3.05 20.35
N ARG A 221 2.21 2.08 19.93
CA ARG A 221 0.92 1.75 20.60
C ARG A 221 1.09 1.19 22.01
N SER A 222 2.22 0.58 22.31
CA SER A 222 2.58 0.15 23.66
C SER A 222 3.37 1.20 24.45
N GLU A 223 3.42 2.45 23.96
CA GLU A 223 4.07 3.62 24.58
C GLU A 223 5.60 3.43 24.77
N ARG A 224 6.20 2.51 24.04
CA ARG A 224 7.67 2.26 24.08
C ARG A 224 8.38 3.11 23.03
N PHE A 225 8.16 4.42 23.10
CA PHE A 225 8.61 5.40 22.09
C PHE A 225 10.13 5.38 21.84
N GLY A 226 10.94 5.21 22.90
CA GLY A 226 12.40 5.15 22.75
C GLY A 226 12.89 3.95 21.96
N GLU A 227 12.14 2.84 21.97
CA GLU A 227 12.46 1.65 21.17
C GLU A 227 11.86 1.74 19.76
N ALA A 228 10.73 2.42 19.61
CA ALA A 228 10.06 2.64 18.32
C ALA A 228 10.88 3.54 17.39
N LEU A 229 11.48 4.60 17.96
CA LEU A 229 12.19 5.63 17.19
C LEU A 229 13.26 5.09 16.24
N PRO A 230 14.25 4.29 16.66
CA PRO A 230 15.26 3.78 15.74
C PRO A 230 14.69 2.82 14.69
N MET A 231 13.55 2.15 14.95
CA MET A 231 12.93 1.26 14.00
C MET A 231 12.26 2.03 12.87
N ILE A 232 11.50 3.08 13.20
CA ILE A 232 10.81 3.89 12.19
C ILE A 232 11.79 4.73 11.38
N GLU A 233 12.83 5.30 11.99
CA GLU A 233 13.89 6.03 11.29
C GLU A 233 14.59 5.14 10.26
N GLN A 234 14.92 3.90 10.62
CA GLN A 234 15.52 2.94 9.69
C GLN A 234 14.54 2.56 8.55
N ALA A 235 13.26 2.39 8.83
CA ALA A 235 12.25 2.11 7.80
C ALA A 235 12.18 3.25 6.79
N ILE A 236 12.04 4.47 7.27
CA ILE A 236 11.98 5.69 6.44
C ILE A 236 13.24 5.84 5.57
N GLU A 237 14.44 5.65 6.15
CA GLU A 237 15.70 5.73 5.41
C GLU A 237 15.72 4.73 4.24
N ILE A 238 15.33 3.49 4.47
CA ILE A 238 15.29 2.45 3.43
C ILE A 238 14.28 2.84 2.34
N ASP A 239 13.07 3.22 2.73
CA ASP A 239 12.00 3.49 1.75
C ASP A 239 12.27 4.78 0.96
N GLN A 240 12.85 5.81 1.57
CA GLN A 240 13.31 7.00 0.83
C GLN A 240 14.38 6.66 -0.22
N GLN A 241 15.31 5.75 0.11
CA GLN A 241 16.35 5.31 -0.84
C GLN A 241 15.79 4.43 -1.96
N ARG A 242 14.75 3.66 -1.72
CA ARG A 242 14.17 2.70 -2.67
C ARG A 242 13.06 3.26 -3.52
N LEU A 243 12.16 4.03 -2.91
CA LEU A 243 10.94 4.54 -3.53
C LEU A 243 11.06 6.03 -3.90
N GLY A 244 12.04 6.71 -3.32
CA GLY A 244 12.18 8.17 -3.41
C GLY A 244 11.54 8.90 -2.23
N PRO A 245 12.02 10.14 -1.94
CA PRO A 245 11.69 10.86 -0.71
C PRO A 245 10.24 11.34 -0.62
N THR A 246 9.49 11.33 -1.71
CA THR A 246 8.10 11.81 -1.77
C THR A 246 7.12 10.72 -2.20
N HIS A 247 7.51 9.46 -2.13
CA HIS A 247 6.62 8.37 -2.47
C HIS A 247 5.48 8.25 -1.42
N PRO A 248 4.19 8.12 -1.82
CA PRO A 248 3.07 8.15 -0.88
C PRO A 248 3.10 7.09 0.23
N LEU A 249 3.78 5.97 0.03
CA LEU A 249 3.89 4.93 1.05
C LEU A 249 4.72 5.33 2.27
N ILE A 250 5.63 6.33 2.14
CA ILE A 250 6.41 6.80 3.30
C ILE A 250 5.62 7.73 4.23
N ALA A 251 4.47 8.22 3.79
CA ALA A 251 3.70 9.19 4.57
C ALA A 251 3.17 8.61 5.88
N ASP A 252 2.75 7.34 5.88
CA ASP A 252 2.27 6.68 7.10
C ASP A 252 3.42 6.51 8.11
N ASP A 253 4.63 6.19 7.63
CA ASP A 253 5.82 6.08 8.48
C ASP A 253 6.21 7.42 9.09
N PHE A 254 6.08 8.53 8.35
CA PHE A 254 6.29 9.88 8.87
C PHE A 254 5.20 10.29 9.86
N ALA A 255 3.96 9.85 9.68
CA ALA A 255 2.91 10.07 10.67
C ALA A 255 3.22 9.32 11.98
N ASP A 256 3.61 8.04 11.90
CA ASP A 256 4.06 7.27 13.07
C ASP A 256 5.28 7.91 13.75
N LEU A 257 6.28 8.40 12.97
CA LEU A 257 7.42 9.14 13.50
C LEU A 257 6.99 10.39 14.25
N GLY A 258 6.03 11.13 13.73
CA GLY A 258 5.45 12.30 14.40
C GLY A 258 4.83 11.95 15.76
N LEU A 259 4.04 10.87 15.81
CA LEU A 259 3.44 10.40 17.06
C LEU A 259 4.49 9.89 18.06
N ILE A 260 5.54 9.22 17.58
CA ILE A 260 6.69 8.80 18.42
C ILE A 260 7.39 10.02 19.02
N TYR A 261 7.67 11.06 18.22
CA TYR A 261 8.27 12.29 18.72
C TYR A 261 7.35 13.00 19.75
N ALA A 262 6.04 13.04 19.51
CA ALA A 262 5.08 13.58 20.46
C ALA A 262 5.09 12.81 21.79
N GLY A 263 5.17 11.48 21.77
CA GLY A 263 5.31 10.64 22.95
C GLY A 263 6.63 10.85 23.71
N LEU A 264 7.66 11.32 23.02
CA LEU A 264 8.95 11.73 23.59
C LEU A 264 9.00 13.20 24.03
N ASN A 265 7.87 13.91 23.99
CA ASN A 265 7.75 15.35 24.27
C ASN A 265 8.59 16.25 23.34
N ARG A 266 8.82 15.81 22.11
CA ARG A 266 9.54 16.52 21.06
C ARG A 266 8.54 17.14 20.07
N ASP A 267 7.66 18.02 20.56
CA ASP A 267 6.51 18.54 19.80
C ASP A 267 6.92 19.25 18.49
N GLY A 268 8.03 19.97 18.45
CA GLY A 268 8.53 20.60 17.22
C GLY A 268 8.92 19.59 16.14
N ASP A 269 9.60 18.51 16.51
CA ASP A 269 9.95 17.43 15.59
C ASP A 269 8.72 16.65 15.15
N ALA A 270 7.76 16.47 16.07
CA ALA A 270 6.48 15.81 15.79
C ALA A 270 5.65 16.58 14.74
N ALA A 271 5.53 17.89 14.90
CA ALA A 271 4.83 18.75 13.93
C ALA A 271 5.52 18.70 12.57
N ALA A 272 6.85 18.78 12.52
CA ALA A 272 7.62 18.70 11.27
C ALA A 272 7.39 17.38 10.52
N ALA A 273 7.40 16.24 11.23
CA ALA A 273 7.15 14.93 10.64
C ALA A 273 5.72 14.80 10.09
N LEU A 274 4.71 15.28 10.83
CA LEU A 274 3.31 15.25 10.40
C LEU A 274 3.03 16.20 9.23
N TYR A 275 3.62 17.40 9.23
CA TYR A 275 3.53 18.31 8.07
C TYR A 275 4.12 17.66 6.82
N PHE A 276 5.24 16.96 6.96
CA PHE A 276 5.84 16.23 5.84
C PHE A 276 4.92 15.12 5.34
N ALA A 277 4.29 14.36 6.24
CA ALA A 277 3.32 13.32 5.87
C ALA A 277 2.14 13.91 5.07
N VAL A 278 1.57 15.02 5.54
CA VAL A 278 0.48 15.75 4.86
C VAL A 278 0.92 16.24 3.47
N ASP A 279 2.12 16.84 3.35
CA ASP A 279 2.65 17.32 2.07
C ASP A 279 2.83 16.20 1.04
N VAL A 280 3.42 15.06 1.47
CA VAL A 280 3.59 13.88 0.61
C VAL A 280 2.24 13.33 0.13
N LEU A 281 1.27 13.20 1.03
CA LEU A 281 -0.07 12.72 0.68
C LEU A 281 -0.78 13.65 -0.31
N ASN A 282 -0.69 14.95 -0.10
CA ASN A 282 -1.30 15.94 -0.99
C ASN A 282 -0.71 15.92 -2.41
N ARG A 283 0.59 15.64 -2.54
CA ARG A 283 1.25 15.53 -3.85
C ARG A 283 0.91 14.23 -4.58
N GLY A 284 0.79 13.11 -3.86
CA GLY A 284 0.70 11.77 -4.46
C GLY A 284 -0.71 11.28 -4.75
N ALA A 285 -1.70 11.64 -3.94
CA ALA A 285 -3.04 11.02 -3.96
C ALA A 285 -4.19 11.96 -4.35
N GLY A 286 -3.89 13.25 -4.61
CA GLY A 286 -4.93 14.28 -4.71
C GLY A 286 -5.35 14.81 -3.33
N GLN A 287 -5.83 16.04 -3.29
CA GLN A 287 -5.97 16.86 -2.08
C GLN A 287 -7.01 16.38 -1.04
N GLU A 288 -7.72 15.28 -1.26
CA GLU A 288 -8.86 14.91 -0.42
C GLU A 288 -8.91 13.41 -0.13
N THR A 289 -7.94 12.92 0.63
CA THR A 289 -7.95 11.52 1.08
C THR A 289 -8.12 11.43 2.60
N SER A 290 -8.77 10.37 3.07
CA SER A 290 -8.90 10.11 4.52
C SER A 290 -7.54 10.07 5.24
N ARG A 291 -6.46 9.68 4.53
CA ARG A 291 -5.10 9.67 5.09
C ARG A 291 -4.60 11.08 5.44
N VAL A 292 -4.85 12.07 4.56
CA VAL A 292 -4.55 13.49 4.86
C VAL A 292 -5.29 13.92 6.10
N ALA A 293 -6.61 13.64 6.16
CA ALA A 293 -7.42 14.02 7.31
C ALA A 293 -6.93 13.39 8.62
N TYR A 294 -6.54 12.13 8.61
CA TYR A 294 -5.98 11.49 9.81
C TYR A 294 -4.66 12.13 10.23
N ALA A 295 -3.74 12.41 9.31
CA ALA A 295 -2.48 13.09 9.64
C ALA A 295 -2.72 14.52 10.20
N GLU A 296 -3.69 15.25 9.66
CA GLU A 296 -4.09 16.58 10.20
C GLU A 296 -4.74 16.49 11.57
N LEU A 297 -5.55 15.45 11.84
CA LEU A 297 -6.12 15.23 13.19
C LEU A 297 -5.03 14.96 14.24
N GLU A 298 -3.97 14.23 13.88
CA GLU A 298 -2.83 13.98 14.77
C GLU A 298 -1.95 15.23 14.94
N LEU A 299 -1.86 16.07 13.90
CA LEU A 299 -1.09 17.32 13.95
C LEU A 299 -1.75 18.38 14.84
N ALA A 300 -3.07 18.55 14.80
CA ALA A 300 -3.78 19.61 15.49
C ALA A 300 -3.51 19.68 17.01
N PRO A 301 -3.53 18.59 17.80
CA PRO A 301 -3.21 18.64 19.22
C PRO A 301 -1.73 19.02 19.51
N ILE A 302 -0.83 18.68 18.61
CA ILE A 302 0.60 19.02 18.71
C ILE A 302 0.80 20.51 18.50
N LEU A 303 0.17 21.10 17.48
CA LEU A 303 0.19 22.54 17.22
C LEU A 303 -0.37 23.34 18.41
N ARG A 304 -1.44 22.86 19.05
CA ARG A 304 -1.95 23.49 20.27
C ARG A 304 -0.93 23.50 21.42
N ARG A 305 -0.17 22.42 21.61
CA ARG A 305 0.90 22.37 22.63
C ARG A 305 2.04 23.33 22.30
N LEU A 306 2.30 23.57 21.02
CA LEU A 306 3.28 24.57 20.55
C LEU A 306 2.76 26.03 20.64
N GLY A 307 1.47 26.23 20.91
CA GLY A 307 0.84 27.57 20.95
C GLY A 307 0.37 28.09 19.58
N GLU A 308 0.46 27.26 18.55
CA GLU A 308 0.04 27.56 17.16
C GLU A 308 -1.46 27.27 16.98
N THR A 309 -2.30 28.04 17.71
CA THR A 309 -3.74 27.74 17.82
C THR A 309 -4.49 27.90 16.51
N ASP A 310 -4.16 28.90 15.70
CA ASP A 310 -4.83 29.17 14.44
C ASP A 310 -4.56 28.04 13.43
N ASP A 311 -3.32 27.57 13.37
CA ASP A 311 -2.92 26.44 12.50
C ASP A 311 -3.54 25.12 12.97
N ALA A 312 -3.65 24.92 14.28
CA ALA A 312 -4.35 23.77 14.85
C ALA A 312 -5.85 23.75 14.49
N GLU A 313 -6.51 24.90 14.51
CA GLU A 313 -7.92 25.02 14.11
C GLU A 313 -8.09 24.81 12.60
N ALA A 314 -7.16 25.29 11.79
CA ALA A 314 -7.16 25.08 10.34
C ALA A 314 -7.02 23.60 10.01
N ALA A 315 -6.03 22.89 10.56
CA ALA A 315 -5.81 21.47 10.37
C ALA A 315 -7.07 20.66 10.79
N PHE A 316 -7.65 20.93 11.95
CA PHE A 316 -8.86 20.24 12.40
C PHE A 316 -10.06 20.47 11.46
N LYS A 317 -10.25 21.70 10.97
CA LYS A 317 -11.32 22.06 10.03
C LYS A 317 -11.15 21.37 8.68
N ASP A 318 -9.94 21.32 8.16
CA ASP A 318 -9.66 20.66 6.88
C ASP A 318 -9.83 19.14 6.99
N ALA A 319 -9.34 18.52 8.04
CA ALA A 319 -9.57 17.11 8.32
C ALA A 319 -11.07 16.78 8.38
N LYS A 320 -11.85 17.57 9.10
CA LYS A 320 -13.31 17.38 9.19
C LYS A 320 -13.98 17.50 7.82
N ARG A 321 -13.63 18.51 7.02
CA ARG A 321 -14.17 18.71 5.67
C ARG A 321 -13.92 17.50 4.78
N ILE A 322 -12.71 16.94 4.83
CA ILE A 322 -12.33 15.76 4.04
C ILE A 322 -13.13 14.52 4.48
N LEU A 323 -13.26 14.28 5.79
CA LEU A 323 -14.00 13.12 6.30
C LEU A 323 -15.51 13.23 6.04
N ASP A 324 -16.08 14.43 6.15
CA ASP A 324 -17.49 14.66 5.83
C ASP A 324 -17.77 14.43 4.34
N ALA A 325 -16.86 14.82 3.44
CA ALA A 325 -16.95 14.57 2.01
C ALA A 325 -16.87 13.06 1.69
N ALA A 326 -15.91 12.34 2.27
CA ALA A 326 -15.76 10.89 2.08
C ALA A 326 -17.01 10.12 2.55
N SER A 327 -17.58 10.47 3.70
CA SER A 327 -18.82 9.87 4.24
C SER A 327 -20.04 10.14 3.37
N ASN A 328 -20.07 11.26 2.65
CA ASN A 328 -21.17 11.57 1.74
C ASN A 328 -21.07 10.76 0.44
N ASP A 329 -19.87 10.55 -0.08
CA ASP A 329 -19.62 9.74 -1.27
C ASP A 329 -20.00 8.26 -1.03
N GLU A 330 -19.65 7.70 0.13
CA GLU A 330 -20.05 6.35 0.52
C GLU A 330 -21.57 6.19 0.58
N ARG A 331 -22.27 7.14 1.22
CA ARG A 331 -23.74 7.14 1.30
C ARG A 331 -24.42 7.31 -0.06
N GLN A 332 -23.82 8.03 -1.00
CA GLN A 332 -24.33 8.14 -2.36
C GLN A 332 -24.14 6.85 -3.16
N HIS A 333 -23.01 6.17 -2.94
CA HIS A 333 -22.72 4.90 -3.59
C HIS A 333 -23.68 3.79 -3.14
N GLU A 334 -23.95 3.71 -1.81
CA GLU A 334 -24.94 2.77 -1.25
C GLU A 334 -26.37 2.99 -1.74
N ARG A 335 -26.74 4.21 -2.14
CA ARG A 335 -28.07 4.53 -2.68
C ARG A 335 -28.23 4.21 -4.17
N GLN A 336 -27.13 3.90 -4.87
CA GLN A 336 -27.12 3.59 -6.30
C GLN A 336 -27.03 2.07 -6.57
N ILE A 337 -26.83 1.26 -5.53
CA ILE A 337 -26.87 -0.21 -5.53
C ILE A 337 -28.28 -0.67 -5.09
#